data_5bead50997100efd12d2eabde11c2a6c
#
_entry.id   5bead50997100efd12d2eabde11c2a6c
#
_cell.length_a   1.000
_cell.length_b   1.000
_cell.length_c   1.000
_cell.angle_alpha   90.00
_cell.angle_beta   90.00
_cell.angle_gamma   90.00
#
_symmetry.space_group_name_H-M   'P 1'
#
loop_
_entity.id
_entity.type
_entity.pdbx_description
1 polymer ?
#
loop_
_entity_poly.entity_id
_entity_poly.type
_entity_poly.pdbx_seq_one_letter_code
_entity_poly.pdbx_strand_id
1 'polypeptide(L)'
;MLSTNIQKIAKVVNGKLNSNEAREFNGVCTDTRADINGKLFIALEGPNFDAHTFAQNAEELGAIAIIAHKKIHSNLPVIQVNNTEKAYQDIAAWHRQSHSPVVIAITGSNGKTSTKNMLNSILSIAAPTLSTKGNLNNHLGVPKTLLELEERHKYCIIEMGANHQHEIPLLCSIASPDISVITNANNAHLGEFGSEENLVKAKGEILELLSKDGVALINIASPHKETWHEMSGTQSLTFFGKGSGIYPSEITESKSHINFNLNYSNASLNVNLSMIGLHQVDNALAAAACAIALGIESDVIKKGLENTLPEKGRLELIELENFKILDDSYNANPESMKAAIDCIGNFSGEKVLVLGSMGELGMDSKKLHQEIGDYVRQSKIDHLLTIGEDAKEYRGQQFEDINSIFKSIQTNHQGSTILIKGSRMMRLNELVDNLVNSENSS
;
A
#
# COMPACT_ATOMS: atom_id res chain seq x y z
N MET A 1 21.13 1.33 7.57
CA MET A 1 20.85 -0.08 7.95
C MET A 1 21.29 -0.30 9.40
N LEU A 2 20.53 -1.04 10.20
CA LEU A 2 20.83 -1.33 11.63
C LEU A 2 22.19 -1.97 11.80
N SER A 3 23.10 -1.35 12.59
CA SER A 3 24.39 -1.88 13.00
C SER A 3 24.55 -1.70 14.50
N THR A 4 24.76 -2.79 15.26
CA THR A 4 24.88 -2.77 16.73
C THR A 4 25.35 -4.13 17.25
N ASN A 5 25.42 -4.29 18.58
CA ASN A 5 25.81 -5.54 19.20
C ASN A 5 24.63 -6.30 19.83
N ILE A 6 24.81 -7.60 20.02
CA ILE A 6 23.74 -8.51 20.51
C ILE A 6 23.34 -8.21 21.96
N GLN A 7 24.26 -7.69 22.81
CA GLN A 7 23.95 -7.35 24.20
C GLN A 7 22.99 -6.17 24.30
N LYS A 8 23.15 -5.17 23.42
CA LYS A 8 22.23 -4.02 23.34
C LYS A 8 20.84 -4.46 22.88
N ILE A 9 20.79 -5.33 21.87
CA ILE A 9 19.51 -5.88 21.39
C ILE A 9 18.83 -6.74 22.45
N ALA A 10 19.57 -7.58 23.18
CA ALA A 10 18.97 -8.36 24.25
C ALA A 10 18.29 -7.48 25.32
N LYS A 11 18.83 -6.29 25.59
CA LYS A 11 18.19 -5.30 26.50
C LYS A 11 16.95 -4.67 25.85
N VAL A 12 17.03 -4.30 24.56
CA VAL A 12 15.91 -3.70 23.82
C VAL A 12 14.69 -4.63 23.81
N VAL A 13 14.90 -5.93 23.57
CA VAL A 13 13.81 -6.91 23.50
C VAL A 13 13.47 -7.57 24.85
N ASN A 14 14.09 -7.10 25.95
CA ASN A 14 14.00 -7.71 27.29
C ASN A 14 14.23 -9.24 27.25
N GLY A 15 15.21 -9.66 26.44
CA GLY A 15 15.55 -11.05 26.19
C GLY A 15 16.74 -11.52 27.03
N LYS A 16 16.81 -12.85 27.26
CA LYS A 16 17.91 -13.49 27.94
C LYS A 16 18.93 -14.02 26.94
N LEU A 17 20.13 -13.41 26.92
CA LEU A 17 21.23 -13.85 26.08
C LEU A 17 21.97 -15.01 26.80
N ASN A 18 22.22 -16.09 26.04
CA ASN A 18 22.89 -17.29 26.55
C ASN A 18 24.44 -17.24 26.44
N SER A 19 25.02 -16.12 26.00
CA SER A 19 26.46 -15.93 25.77
C SER A 19 26.92 -14.61 26.35
N ASN A 20 28.16 -14.56 26.82
CA ASN A 20 28.83 -13.33 27.25
C ASN A 20 29.67 -12.68 26.12
N GLU A 21 29.75 -13.31 24.96
CA GLU A 21 30.50 -12.78 23.82
C GLU A 21 29.85 -11.49 23.27
N ALA A 22 30.71 -10.49 23.09
CA ALA A 22 30.30 -9.29 22.38
C ALA A 22 30.42 -9.56 20.86
N ARG A 23 29.28 -9.64 20.17
CA ARG A 23 29.26 -9.79 18.73
C ARG A 23 28.45 -8.62 18.11
N GLU A 24 29.04 -8.01 17.09
CA GLU A 24 28.39 -7.00 16.28
C GLU A 24 27.73 -7.66 15.08
N PHE A 25 26.64 -7.08 14.59
CA PHE A 25 25.93 -7.53 13.40
C PHE A 25 25.43 -6.34 12.58
N ASN A 26 25.20 -6.57 11.30
CA ASN A 26 24.74 -5.58 10.35
C ASN A 26 23.41 -6.00 9.70
N GLY A 27 22.30 -5.51 10.26
CA GLY A 27 20.96 -5.79 9.77
C GLY A 27 20.29 -6.98 10.46
N VAL A 28 19.01 -7.09 10.20
CA VAL A 28 18.12 -8.16 10.70
C VAL A 28 17.62 -8.97 9.52
N CYS A 29 17.49 -10.28 9.72
CA CYS A 29 16.91 -11.19 8.73
C CYS A 29 15.86 -12.07 9.39
N THR A 30 14.74 -12.29 8.69
CA THR A 30 13.64 -13.18 9.13
C THR A 30 13.40 -14.32 8.15
N ASP A 31 14.18 -14.40 7.04
CA ASP A 31 14.03 -15.37 5.96
C ASP A 31 15.41 -15.87 5.51
N THR A 32 15.67 -17.16 5.70
CA THR A 32 16.95 -17.79 5.35
C THR A 32 17.21 -17.87 3.83
N ARG A 33 16.23 -17.57 2.99
CA ARG A 33 16.40 -17.46 1.52
C ARG A 33 17.01 -16.12 1.09
N ALA A 34 16.98 -15.12 1.97
CA ALA A 34 17.62 -13.83 1.74
C ALA A 34 19.09 -13.86 2.16
N ASP A 35 19.83 -12.79 1.85
CA ASP A 35 21.19 -12.61 2.38
C ASP A 35 21.13 -12.48 3.93
N ILE A 36 21.72 -13.44 4.64
CA ILE A 36 21.73 -13.52 6.10
C ILE A 36 23.13 -13.32 6.70
N ASN A 37 24.17 -13.35 5.86
CA ASN A 37 25.54 -13.27 6.32
C ASN A 37 25.80 -11.99 7.11
N GLY A 38 26.36 -12.13 8.30
CA GLY A 38 26.65 -11.01 9.20
C GLY A 38 25.43 -10.40 9.90
N LYS A 39 24.23 -10.98 9.79
CA LYS A 39 22.98 -10.44 10.33
C LYS A 39 22.51 -11.17 11.60
N LEU A 40 21.58 -10.51 12.30
CA LEU A 40 20.81 -11.11 13.39
C LEU A 40 19.59 -11.82 12.79
N PHE A 41 19.47 -13.13 12.97
CA PHE A 41 18.32 -13.90 12.54
C PHE A 41 17.22 -13.87 13.61
N ILE A 42 15.98 -13.57 13.21
CA ILE A 42 14.81 -13.61 14.09
C ILE A 42 13.89 -14.74 13.62
N ALA A 43 13.72 -15.75 14.45
CA ALA A 43 12.90 -16.92 14.14
C ALA A 43 11.41 -16.60 14.36
N LEU A 44 10.77 -16.03 13.32
CA LEU A 44 9.33 -15.75 13.33
C LEU A 44 8.53 -17.04 13.17
N GLU A 45 7.33 -17.06 13.76
CA GLU A 45 6.35 -18.11 13.60
C GLU A 45 5.06 -17.54 13.01
N GLY A 46 4.51 -18.21 12.01
CA GLY A 46 3.24 -17.89 11.38
C GLY A 46 2.31 -19.09 11.34
N PRO A 47 1.07 -18.95 10.87
CA PRO A 47 0.08 -20.02 10.86
C PRO A 47 0.52 -21.27 10.10
N ASN A 48 1.35 -21.12 9.07
CA ASN A 48 1.76 -22.18 8.15
C ASN A 48 3.27 -22.45 8.15
N PHE A 49 4.06 -21.77 8.97
CA PHE A 49 5.51 -21.95 9.04
C PHE A 49 6.06 -21.63 10.43
N ASP A 50 7.20 -22.26 10.75
CA ASP A 50 7.96 -21.98 11.99
C ASP A 50 9.45 -21.83 11.65
N ALA A 51 9.94 -20.60 11.70
CA ALA A 51 11.32 -20.27 11.36
C ALA A 51 12.34 -20.79 12.41
N HIS A 52 11.91 -21.26 13.57
CA HIS A 52 12.79 -21.90 14.56
C HIS A 52 13.44 -23.18 13.99
N THR A 53 12.76 -23.86 13.07
CA THR A 53 13.28 -25.05 12.37
C THR A 53 14.46 -24.75 11.45
N PHE A 54 14.66 -23.50 11.08
CA PHE A 54 15.75 -23.05 10.21
C PHE A 54 16.96 -22.46 10.99
N ALA A 55 17.00 -22.63 12.32
CA ALA A 55 18.08 -22.08 13.16
C ALA A 55 19.46 -22.57 12.72
N GLN A 56 19.61 -23.87 12.42
CA GLN A 56 20.86 -24.45 11.95
C GLN A 56 21.22 -23.94 10.54
N ASN A 57 20.25 -23.82 9.65
CA ASN A 57 20.45 -23.25 8.32
C ASN A 57 20.90 -21.78 8.40
N ALA A 58 20.31 -20.98 9.31
CA ALA A 58 20.74 -19.62 9.56
C ALA A 58 22.19 -19.53 10.02
N GLU A 59 22.64 -20.45 10.90
CA GLU A 59 24.03 -20.58 11.33
C GLU A 59 24.96 -20.90 10.16
N GLU A 60 24.62 -21.89 9.32
CA GLU A 60 25.40 -22.30 8.15
C GLU A 60 25.53 -21.17 7.11
N LEU A 61 24.51 -20.30 7.01
CA LEU A 61 24.49 -19.15 6.10
C LEU A 61 25.16 -17.90 6.69
N GLY A 62 25.76 -18.00 7.89
CA GLY A 62 26.59 -16.94 8.47
C GLY A 62 25.86 -15.92 9.31
N ALA A 63 24.69 -16.26 9.88
CA ALA A 63 24.07 -15.44 10.91
C ALA A 63 25.03 -15.25 12.10
N ILE A 64 24.95 -14.08 12.77
CA ILE A 64 25.82 -13.77 13.93
C ILE A 64 25.20 -14.23 15.25
N ALA A 65 23.88 -14.18 15.35
CA ALA A 65 23.09 -14.59 16.51
C ALA A 65 21.65 -14.87 16.09
N ILE A 66 20.87 -15.48 16.98
CA ILE A 66 19.47 -15.83 16.75
C ILE A 66 18.60 -15.27 17.88
N ILE A 67 17.43 -14.69 17.53
CA ILE A 67 16.33 -14.45 18.48
C ILE A 67 15.31 -15.56 18.33
N ALA A 68 14.95 -16.20 19.42
CA ALA A 68 14.00 -17.31 19.44
C ALA A 68 13.11 -17.26 20.70
N HIS A 69 11.85 -17.71 20.58
CA HIS A 69 10.97 -17.93 21.74
C HIS A 69 10.82 -19.41 22.09
N LYS A 70 11.28 -20.31 21.21
CA LYS A 70 11.36 -21.76 21.45
C LYS A 70 12.81 -22.18 21.68
N LYS A 71 12.98 -23.35 22.31
CA LYS A 71 14.29 -23.98 22.42
C LYS A 71 14.76 -24.41 21.02
N ILE A 72 15.94 -23.96 20.65
CA ILE A 72 16.60 -24.30 19.38
C ILE A 72 17.96 -24.93 19.63
N HIS A 73 18.47 -25.67 18.65
CA HIS A 73 19.83 -26.19 18.63
C HIS A 73 20.67 -25.32 17.69
N SER A 74 21.63 -24.57 18.23
CA SER A 74 22.58 -23.77 17.46
C SER A 74 23.83 -23.50 18.29
N ASN A 75 24.98 -23.38 17.66
CA ASN A 75 26.25 -22.95 18.27
C ASN A 75 26.32 -21.41 18.36
N LEU A 76 25.42 -20.68 17.74
CA LEU A 76 25.36 -19.22 17.79
C LEU A 76 24.84 -18.73 19.16
N PRO A 77 25.18 -17.50 19.56
CA PRO A 77 24.50 -16.82 20.65
C PRO A 77 22.98 -16.72 20.36
N VAL A 78 22.19 -17.09 21.36
CA VAL A 78 20.71 -17.04 21.27
C VAL A 78 20.19 -16.04 22.29
N ILE A 79 19.37 -15.11 21.82
CA ILE A 79 18.58 -14.22 22.66
C ILE A 79 17.19 -14.87 22.81
N GLN A 80 16.93 -15.43 23.97
CA GLN A 80 15.65 -16.02 24.31
C GLN A 80 14.66 -14.93 24.70
N VAL A 81 13.51 -14.89 24.02
CA VAL A 81 12.41 -13.93 24.25
C VAL A 81 11.10 -14.68 24.51
N ASN A 82 10.05 -13.98 24.91
CA ASN A 82 8.72 -14.57 25.05
C ASN A 82 7.95 -14.61 23.71
N ASN A 83 8.24 -13.67 22.79
CA ASN A 83 7.60 -13.54 21.50
C ASN A 83 8.58 -12.90 20.51
N THR A 84 8.88 -13.60 19.42
CA THR A 84 9.85 -13.15 18.41
C THR A 84 9.28 -12.06 17.50
N GLU A 85 7.97 -12.03 17.27
CA GLU A 85 7.32 -10.96 16.52
C GLU A 85 7.40 -9.63 17.28
N LYS A 86 7.04 -9.66 18.58
CA LYS A 86 7.20 -8.48 19.44
C LYS A 86 8.64 -8.01 19.52
N ALA A 87 9.60 -8.92 19.62
CA ALA A 87 11.03 -8.60 19.61
C ALA A 87 11.44 -7.91 18.30
N TYR A 88 10.93 -8.39 17.16
CA TYR A 88 11.16 -7.77 15.85
C TYR A 88 10.62 -6.34 15.78
N GLN A 89 9.42 -6.13 16.28
CA GLN A 89 8.77 -4.81 16.35
C GLN A 89 9.52 -3.86 17.30
N ASP A 90 9.95 -4.35 18.46
CA ASP A 90 10.71 -3.56 19.43
C ASP A 90 12.08 -3.11 18.90
N ILE A 91 12.77 -3.98 18.15
CA ILE A 91 14.02 -3.63 17.47
C ILE A 91 13.78 -2.54 16.43
N ALA A 92 12.72 -2.65 15.64
CA ALA A 92 12.38 -1.66 14.63
C ALA A 92 12.00 -0.31 15.26
N ALA A 93 11.21 -0.29 16.32
CA ALA A 93 10.85 0.91 17.07
C ALA A 93 12.08 1.58 17.69
N TRP A 94 12.97 0.79 18.32
CA TRP A 94 14.22 1.29 18.86
C TRP A 94 15.13 1.86 17.76
N HIS A 95 15.25 1.17 16.61
CA HIS A 95 16.04 1.65 15.49
C HIS A 95 15.46 2.96 14.93
N ARG A 96 14.13 3.07 14.78
CA ARG A 96 13.44 4.31 14.39
C ARG A 96 13.77 5.46 15.35
N GLN A 97 13.74 5.23 16.66
CA GLN A 97 14.04 6.25 17.67
C GLN A 97 15.51 6.69 17.67
N SER A 98 16.41 5.87 17.14
CA SER A 98 17.83 6.20 16.99
C SER A 98 18.12 7.10 15.78
N HIS A 99 17.11 7.38 14.96
CA HIS A 99 17.15 8.20 13.75
C HIS A 99 16.11 9.31 13.85
N SER A 100 16.32 10.42 13.14
CA SER A 100 15.45 11.60 13.23
C SER A 100 14.85 12.01 11.86
N PRO A 101 14.36 11.08 11.02
CA PRO A 101 13.61 11.47 9.84
C PRO A 101 12.25 12.02 10.27
N VAL A 102 11.65 12.89 9.48
CA VAL A 102 10.20 13.15 9.58
C VAL A 102 9.46 11.92 9.05
N VAL A 103 8.59 11.32 9.85
CA VAL A 103 7.81 10.13 9.47
C VAL A 103 6.40 10.54 9.07
N ILE A 104 6.02 10.17 7.86
CA ILE A 104 4.68 10.37 7.31
C ILE A 104 3.96 9.03 7.22
N ALA A 105 2.85 8.87 7.94
CA ALA A 105 2.02 7.68 7.91
C ALA A 105 0.80 7.89 7.03
N ILE A 106 0.50 6.91 6.17
CA ILE A 106 -0.61 6.98 5.21
C ILE A 106 -1.49 5.75 5.37
N THR A 107 -2.79 5.95 5.67
CA THR A 107 -3.80 4.90 5.68
C THR A 107 -5.01 5.27 4.84
N GLY A 108 -5.94 4.32 4.69
CA GLY A 108 -7.21 4.48 3.99
C GLY A 108 -7.65 3.18 3.32
N SER A 109 -8.86 3.15 2.80
CA SER A 109 -9.38 2.01 2.02
C SER A 109 -8.68 1.92 0.67
N ASN A 110 -8.69 3.00 -0.11
CA ASN A 110 -8.10 3.11 -1.45
C ASN A 110 -7.07 4.24 -1.49
N GLY A 111 -6.18 4.25 -2.49
CA GLY A 111 -5.27 5.35 -2.77
C GLY A 111 -4.00 5.42 -1.92
N LYS A 112 -3.83 4.59 -0.88
CA LYS A 112 -2.64 4.57 0.00
C LYS A 112 -1.33 4.53 -0.79
N THR A 113 -1.18 3.52 -1.63
CA THR A 113 0.06 3.29 -2.39
C THR A 113 0.30 4.38 -3.44
N SER A 114 -0.75 4.83 -4.13
CA SER A 114 -0.64 5.94 -5.09
C SER A 114 -0.19 7.23 -4.39
N THR A 115 -0.82 7.60 -3.28
CA THR A 115 -0.43 8.75 -2.46
C THR A 115 1.01 8.62 -1.96
N LYS A 116 1.40 7.44 -1.43
CA LYS A 116 2.77 7.13 -1.01
C LYS A 116 3.77 7.33 -2.14
N ASN A 117 3.48 6.83 -3.35
CA ASN A 117 4.38 6.92 -4.49
C ASN A 117 4.51 8.37 -4.99
N MET A 118 3.42 9.13 -5.06
CA MET A 118 3.43 10.56 -5.37
C MET A 118 4.25 11.36 -4.35
N LEU A 119 4.01 11.12 -3.06
CA LEU A 119 4.77 11.77 -2.00
C LEU A 119 6.24 11.39 -2.03
N ASN A 120 6.56 10.12 -2.27
CA ASN A 120 7.93 9.66 -2.41
C ASN A 120 8.64 10.33 -3.61
N SER A 121 7.94 10.48 -4.73
CA SER A 121 8.47 11.20 -5.91
C SER A 121 8.78 12.67 -5.57
N ILE A 122 7.90 13.35 -4.84
CA ILE A 122 8.13 14.74 -4.38
C ILE A 122 9.33 14.81 -3.43
N LEU A 123 9.29 14.04 -2.34
CA LEU A 123 10.26 14.15 -1.25
C LEU A 123 11.66 13.67 -1.66
N SER A 124 11.77 12.69 -2.56
CA SER A 124 13.05 12.20 -3.08
C SER A 124 13.79 13.25 -3.93
N ILE A 125 13.09 14.23 -4.50
CA ILE A 125 13.71 15.39 -5.14
C ILE A 125 14.30 16.35 -4.09
N ALA A 126 13.60 16.52 -2.97
CA ALA A 126 14.00 17.44 -1.92
C ALA A 126 15.15 16.90 -1.05
N ALA A 127 15.10 15.61 -0.66
CA ALA A 127 16.11 14.97 0.20
C ALA A 127 16.02 13.43 0.15
N PRO A 128 17.05 12.72 0.66
CA PRO A 128 17.00 11.27 0.79
C PRO A 128 15.76 10.81 1.59
N THR A 129 14.95 9.98 0.96
CA THR A 129 13.65 9.52 1.46
C THR A 129 13.60 7.99 1.47
N LEU A 130 13.13 7.42 2.59
CA LEU A 130 12.77 6.01 2.68
C LEU A 130 11.25 5.89 2.55
N SER A 131 10.77 4.88 1.82
CA SER A 131 9.33 4.61 1.72
C SER A 131 9.02 3.13 1.76
N THR A 132 7.82 2.77 2.21
CA THR A 132 7.30 1.40 2.17
C THR A 132 7.40 0.83 0.76
N LYS A 133 8.04 -0.33 0.61
CA LYS A 133 8.15 -1.07 -0.66
C LYS A 133 6.98 -2.03 -0.82
N GLY A 134 6.36 -2.04 -1.99
CA GLY A 134 5.24 -2.92 -2.29
C GLY A 134 4.14 -2.83 -1.23
N ASN A 135 3.70 -3.98 -0.70
CA ASN A 135 2.66 -4.10 0.31
C ASN A 135 3.17 -4.37 1.74
N LEU A 136 4.39 -3.92 2.08
CA LEU A 136 4.99 -4.08 3.42
C LEU A 136 4.34 -3.11 4.43
N ASN A 137 3.02 -3.16 4.58
CA ASN A 137 2.20 -2.19 5.30
C ASN A 137 1.52 -2.73 6.56
N ASN A 138 1.87 -3.95 6.99
CA ASN A 138 1.33 -4.61 8.18
C ASN A 138 2.35 -4.69 9.34
N HIS A 139 2.00 -5.42 10.40
CA HIS A 139 2.80 -5.62 11.63
C HIS A 139 4.18 -6.25 11.43
N LEU A 140 4.47 -6.86 10.26
CA LEU A 140 5.80 -7.35 9.87
C LEU A 140 6.46 -6.44 8.81
N GLY A 141 5.68 -5.83 7.93
CA GLY A 141 6.17 -5.01 6.84
C GLY A 141 6.66 -3.64 7.29
N VAL A 142 5.94 -2.99 8.21
CA VAL A 142 6.35 -1.69 8.78
C VAL A 142 7.69 -1.81 9.52
N PRO A 143 7.90 -2.79 10.42
CA PRO A 143 9.21 -3.04 11.02
C PRO A 143 10.31 -3.26 9.97
N LYS A 144 10.04 -4.05 8.92
CA LYS A 144 11.01 -4.29 7.85
C LYS A 144 11.46 -3.01 7.16
N THR A 145 10.51 -2.11 6.86
CA THR A 145 10.82 -0.82 6.27
C THR A 145 11.66 0.05 7.21
N LEU A 146 11.26 0.16 8.48
CA LEU A 146 11.97 0.99 9.46
C LEU A 146 13.40 0.51 9.75
N LEU A 147 13.67 -0.79 9.68
CA LEU A 147 15.03 -1.34 9.83
C LEU A 147 15.98 -0.98 8.67
N GLU A 148 15.45 -0.45 7.55
CA GLU A 148 16.24 0.10 6.45
C GLU A 148 16.63 1.59 6.67
N LEU A 149 16.18 2.25 7.75
CA LEU A 149 16.56 3.64 8.05
C LEU A 149 18.09 3.79 8.17
N GLU A 150 18.58 4.93 7.68
CA GLU A 150 19.98 5.37 7.75
C GLU A 150 19.99 6.85 8.16
N GLU A 151 21.11 7.32 8.70
CA GLU A 151 21.29 8.71 9.15
C GLU A 151 21.03 9.75 8.04
N ARG A 152 21.25 9.36 6.78
CA ARG A 152 21.00 10.25 5.63
C ARG A 152 19.53 10.53 5.34
N HIS A 153 18.61 9.65 5.78
CA HIS A 153 17.19 9.80 5.48
C HIS A 153 16.59 10.98 6.24
N LYS A 154 16.09 11.96 5.49
CA LYS A 154 15.34 13.11 6.02
C LYS A 154 13.86 12.80 6.20
N TYR A 155 13.32 11.97 5.34
CA TYR A 155 11.91 11.59 5.32
C TYR A 155 11.76 10.06 5.33
N CYS A 156 10.67 9.60 5.96
CA CYS A 156 10.28 8.20 5.98
C CYS A 156 8.77 8.10 5.76
N ILE A 157 8.32 7.52 4.65
CA ILE A 157 6.92 7.39 4.30
C ILE A 157 6.47 5.95 4.59
N ILE A 158 5.55 5.79 5.53
CA ILE A 158 5.05 4.50 5.98
C ILE A 158 3.59 4.33 5.57
N GLU A 159 3.35 3.39 4.65
CA GLU A 159 2.00 2.94 4.34
C GLU A 159 1.53 2.01 5.47
N MET A 160 0.32 2.25 6.01
CA MET A 160 -0.28 1.47 7.08
C MET A 160 -1.60 0.85 6.61
N GLY A 161 -1.60 -0.47 6.44
CA GLY A 161 -2.78 -1.27 6.17
C GLY A 161 -3.36 -1.84 7.46
N ALA A 162 -4.69 -2.01 7.50
CA ALA A 162 -5.36 -2.72 8.58
C ALA A 162 -6.59 -3.46 8.05
N ASN A 163 -6.81 -4.66 8.57
CA ASN A 163 -7.99 -5.49 8.40
C ASN A 163 -8.87 -5.51 9.67
N HIS A 164 -8.28 -5.21 10.82
CA HIS A 164 -8.97 -5.21 12.11
C HIS A 164 -8.69 -3.92 12.88
N GLN A 165 -9.57 -3.61 13.84
CA GLN A 165 -9.33 -2.52 14.81
C GLN A 165 -8.05 -2.78 15.60
N HIS A 166 -7.39 -1.72 16.06
CA HIS A 166 -6.16 -1.74 16.86
C HIS A 166 -4.90 -2.21 16.12
N GLU A 167 -4.95 -2.50 14.82
CA GLU A 167 -3.74 -2.75 14.05
C GLU A 167 -2.98 -1.45 13.74
N ILE A 168 -3.69 -0.37 13.39
CA ILE A 168 -3.07 0.95 13.14
C ILE A 168 -2.32 1.48 14.38
N PRO A 169 -2.87 1.45 15.61
CA PRO A 169 -2.16 1.83 16.81
C PRO A 169 -0.82 1.10 17.00
N LEU A 170 -0.79 -0.20 16.74
CA LEU A 170 0.45 -0.97 16.79
C LEU A 170 1.48 -0.41 15.80
N LEU A 171 1.08 -0.17 14.54
CA LEU A 171 1.98 0.37 13.51
C LEU A 171 2.47 1.78 13.87
N CYS A 172 1.58 2.63 14.38
CA CYS A 172 1.95 3.97 14.87
C CYS A 172 2.90 3.91 16.06
N SER A 173 2.71 2.98 17.01
CA SER A 173 3.61 2.81 18.15
C SER A 173 5.04 2.44 17.73
N ILE A 174 5.18 1.72 16.60
CA ILE A 174 6.48 1.34 16.03
C ILE A 174 7.09 2.50 15.23
N ALA A 175 6.27 3.17 14.40
CA ALA A 175 6.73 4.19 13.46
C ALA A 175 6.85 5.59 14.07
N SER A 176 6.04 5.92 15.09
CA SER A 176 5.95 7.26 15.71
C SER A 176 5.82 8.37 14.66
N PRO A 177 4.67 8.49 13.97
CA PRO A 177 4.49 9.43 12.87
C PRO A 177 4.42 10.89 13.33
N ASP A 178 4.99 11.79 12.53
CA ASP A 178 4.92 13.24 12.67
C ASP A 178 3.78 13.82 11.82
N ILE A 179 3.45 13.17 10.70
CA ILE A 179 2.34 13.52 9.82
C ILE A 179 1.51 12.26 9.57
N SER A 180 0.19 12.37 9.64
CA SER A 180 -0.73 11.29 9.30
C SER A 180 -1.74 11.72 8.27
N VAL A 181 -2.00 10.84 7.30
CA VAL A 181 -2.94 11.05 6.20
C VAL A 181 -3.96 9.92 6.16
N ILE A 182 -5.23 10.28 6.09
CA ILE A 182 -6.30 9.35 5.74
C ILE A 182 -6.79 9.70 4.34
N THR A 183 -6.57 8.80 3.38
CA THR A 183 -7.01 9.01 2.00
C THR A 183 -8.54 8.93 1.89
N ASN A 184 -9.15 7.90 2.43
CA ASN A 184 -10.59 7.67 2.50
C ASN A 184 -10.91 6.48 3.43
N ALA A 185 -12.20 6.32 3.76
CA ALA A 185 -12.74 5.10 4.38
C ALA A 185 -14.01 4.71 3.62
N ASN A 186 -13.82 3.93 2.58
CA ASN A 186 -14.88 3.38 1.76
C ASN A 186 -15.08 1.90 2.13
N ASN A 187 -16.11 1.26 1.57
CA ASN A 187 -16.56 -0.10 1.88
C ASN A 187 -15.54 -1.23 1.54
N ALA A 188 -14.25 -1.00 1.76
CA ALA A 188 -13.22 -2.03 1.65
C ALA A 188 -13.06 -2.76 2.98
N HIS A 189 -12.92 -4.08 2.96
CA HIS A 189 -12.75 -4.94 4.14
C HIS A 189 -13.92 -4.92 5.15
N LEU A 190 -15.14 -4.58 4.72
CA LEU A 190 -16.30 -4.55 5.61
C LEU A 190 -16.54 -5.87 6.34
N GLY A 191 -16.23 -7.00 5.71
CA GLY A 191 -16.36 -8.32 6.33
C GLY A 191 -15.49 -8.48 7.57
N GLU A 192 -14.29 -7.90 7.59
CA GLU A 192 -13.34 -7.99 8.68
C GLU A 192 -13.63 -6.97 9.80
N PHE A 193 -14.04 -5.75 9.43
CA PHE A 193 -14.39 -4.71 10.40
C PHE A 193 -15.80 -4.86 10.98
N GLY A 194 -16.67 -5.62 10.31
CA GLY A 194 -18.07 -5.88 10.74
C GLY A 194 -19.04 -4.71 10.52
N SER A 195 -18.55 -3.46 10.43
CA SER A 195 -19.38 -2.29 10.10
C SER A 195 -18.54 -1.15 9.50
N GLU A 196 -19.21 -0.23 8.78
CA GLU A 196 -18.59 1.00 8.27
C GLU A 196 -18.07 1.88 9.43
N GLU A 197 -18.81 1.98 10.52
CA GLU A 197 -18.40 2.76 11.70
C GLU A 197 -17.07 2.24 12.28
N ASN A 198 -16.93 0.92 12.40
CA ASN A 198 -15.70 0.30 12.88
C ASN A 198 -14.52 0.55 11.91
N LEU A 199 -14.76 0.46 10.60
CA LEU A 199 -13.76 0.77 9.58
C LEU A 199 -13.29 2.23 9.69
N VAL A 200 -14.23 3.17 9.82
CA VAL A 200 -13.94 4.61 9.97
C VAL A 200 -13.12 4.88 11.21
N LYS A 201 -13.51 4.29 12.35
CA LYS A 201 -12.77 4.39 13.62
C LYS A 201 -11.37 3.79 13.48
N ALA A 202 -11.24 2.59 12.92
CA ALA A 202 -9.95 1.93 12.74
C ALA A 202 -8.99 2.76 11.87
N LYS A 203 -9.48 3.42 10.80
CA LYS A 203 -8.63 4.33 10.02
C LYS A 203 -8.31 5.61 10.79
N GLY A 204 -9.24 6.11 11.60
CA GLY A 204 -9.07 7.28 12.46
C GLY A 204 -8.03 7.10 13.56
N GLU A 205 -7.75 5.86 14.02
CA GLU A 205 -6.73 5.55 15.03
C GLU A 205 -5.34 6.10 14.68
N ILE A 206 -5.04 6.33 13.40
CA ILE A 206 -3.77 6.94 12.96
C ILE A 206 -3.61 8.38 13.45
N LEU A 207 -4.72 9.08 13.72
CA LEU A 207 -4.73 10.49 14.16
C LEU A 207 -4.47 10.62 15.66
N GLU A 208 -4.92 9.63 16.44
CA GLU A 208 -4.81 9.65 17.90
C GLU A 208 -3.36 9.47 18.40
N LEU A 209 -2.51 8.89 17.57
CA LEU A 209 -1.13 8.52 17.91
C LEU A 209 -0.07 9.39 17.22
N LEU A 210 -0.48 10.55 16.71
CA LEU A 210 0.46 11.57 16.23
C LEU A 210 1.28 12.14 17.39
N SER A 211 2.49 12.58 17.09
CA SER A 211 3.27 13.40 18.02
C SER A 211 2.51 14.66 18.42
N LYS A 212 2.86 15.27 19.56
CA LYS A 212 2.15 16.43 20.10
C LYS A 212 2.08 17.62 19.11
N ASP A 213 3.14 17.77 18.31
CA ASP A 213 3.24 18.81 17.29
C ASP A 213 2.95 18.26 15.88
N GLY A 214 2.34 17.07 15.81
CA GLY A 214 2.05 16.37 14.57
C GLY A 214 0.91 16.98 13.78
N VAL A 215 0.88 16.71 12.48
CA VAL A 215 -0.10 17.23 11.52
C VAL A 215 -1.00 16.10 11.01
N ALA A 216 -2.30 16.28 11.21
CA ALA A 216 -3.33 15.41 10.63
C ALA A 216 -3.83 15.98 9.30
N LEU A 217 -3.90 15.15 8.26
CA LEU A 217 -4.35 15.53 6.92
C LEU A 217 -5.57 14.69 6.51
N ILE A 218 -6.68 15.35 6.21
CA ILE A 218 -7.97 14.72 5.93
C ILE A 218 -8.59 15.35 4.68
N ASN A 219 -9.18 14.53 3.80
CA ASN A 219 -9.97 15.03 2.69
C ASN A 219 -11.28 15.65 3.21
N ILE A 220 -11.50 16.94 2.92
CA ILE A 220 -12.69 17.68 3.33
C ILE A 220 -13.99 17.10 2.74
N ALA A 221 -13.88 16.44 1.59
CA ALA A 221 -15.03 15.79 0.94
C ALA A 221 -15.41 14.44 1.60
N SER A 222 -14.62 13.94 2.55
CA SER A 222 -14.94 12.71 3.27
C SER A 222 -16.25 12.87 4.06
N PRO A 223 -17.19 11.92 3.96
CA PRO A 223 -18.40 11.91 4.80
C PRO A 223 -18.07 11.71 6.29
N HIS A 224 -16.86 11.24 6.61
CA HIS A 224 -16.40 10.92 7.97
C HIS A 224 -15.49 11.98 8.58
N LYS A 225 -15.34 13.13 7.94
CA LYS A 225 -14.41 14.18 8.36
C LYS A 225 -14.67 14.69 9.78
N GLU A 226 -15.92 14.76 10.22
CA GLU A 226 -16.27 15.20 11.58
C GLU A 226 -15.78 14.19 12.62
N THR A 227 -16.01 12.90 12.39
CA THR A 227 -15.50 11.82 13.25
C THR A 227 -13.98 11.90 13.38
N TRP A 228 -13.26 12.07 12.26
CA TRP A 228 -11.81 12.16 12.27
C TRP A 228 -11.29 13.49 12.84
N HIS A 229 -12.06 14.56 12.71
CA HIS A 229 -11.76 15.81 13.40
C HIS A 229 -11.80 15.63 14.92
N GLU A 230 -12.85 14.97 15.45
CA GLU A 230 -12.93 14.66 16.87
C GLU A 230 -11.78 13.74 17.32
N MET A 231 -11.44 12.71 16.54
CA MET A 231 -10.34 11.79 16.85
C MET A 231 -8.95 12.44 16.78
N SER A 232 -8.76 13.51 16.00
CA SER A 232 -7.47 14.23 15.93
C SER A 232 -7.17 15.00 17.22
N GLY A 233 -8.14 15.24 18.07
CA GLY A 233 -7.95 15.89 19.37
C GLY A 233 -7.37 17.30 19.27
N THR A 234 -6.19 17.52 19.84
CA THR A 234 -5.51 18.82 19.87
C THR A 234 -4.41 19.00 18.82
N GLN A 235 -4.20 18.00 17.96
CA GLN A 235 -3.22 18.07 16.89
C GLN A 235 -3.61 19.10 15.83
N SER A 236 -2.62 19.57 15.07
CA SER A 236 -2.86 20.44 13.93
C SER A 236 -3.59 19.68 12.84
N LEU A 237 -4.80 20.13 12.47
CA LEU A 237 -5.60 19.53 11.43
C LEU A 237 -5.61 20.40 10.18
N THR A 238 -5.28 19.80 9.06
CA THR A 238 -5.33 20.43 7.73
C THR A 238 -6.24 19.64 6.81
N PHE A 239 -7.15 20.33 6.14
CA PHE A 239 -8.01 19.74 5.13
C PHE A 239 -7.45 19.97 3.73
N PHE A 240 -7.57 18.94 2.87
CA PHE A 240 -7.34 19.06 1.42
C PHE A 240 -8.60 18.64 0.65
N GLY A 241 -8.69 19.01 -0.62
CA GLY A 241 -9.85 18.73 -1.48
C GLY A 241 -10.69 19.97 -1.76
N LYS A 242 -11.68 19.85 -2.65
CA LYS A 242 -12.54 20.95 -3.06
C LYS A 242 -13.29 21.56 -1.89
N GLY A 243 -13.09 22.83 -1.64
CA GLY A 243 -13.69 23.56 -0.51
C GLY A 243 -12.75 23.75 0.69
N SER A 244 -11.49 23.33 0.59
CA SER A 244 -10.42 23.59 1.57
C SER A 244 -9.42 24.61 1.06
N GLY A 245 -8.36 24.86 1.83
CA GLY A 245 -7.23 25.72 1.43
C GLY A 245 -6.26 25.07 0.44
N ILE A 246 -6.38 23.74 0.20
CA ILE A 246 -5.58 22.96 -0.78
C ILE A 246 -6.56 22.23 -1.67
N TYR A 247 -6.79 22.73 -2.88
CA TYR A 247 -7.88 22.25 -3.72
C TYR A 247 -7.52 22.21 -5.21
N PRO A 248 -8.20 21.35 -6.01
CA PRO A 248 -8.00 21.28 -7.44
C PRO A 248 -8.98 22.20 -8.17
N SER A 249 -8.56 22.74 -9.31
CA SER A 249 -9.45 23.41 -10.28
C SER A 249 -9.05 23.06 -11.71
N GLU A 250 -9.93 23.37 -12.68
CA GLU A 250 -9.69 23.17 -14.12
C GLU A 250 -9.23 21.74 -14.45
N ILE A 251 -9.93 20.73 -13.88
CA ILE A 251 -9.57 19.33 -14.07
C ILE A 251 -10.00 18.88 -15.46
N THR A 252 -9.07 18.35 -16.23
CA THR A 252 -9.31 17.72 -17.54
C THR A 252 -8.64 16.35 -17.57
N GLU A 253 -9.37 15.34 -18.05
CA GLU A 253 -8.88 13.97 -18.16
C GLU A 253 -8.73 13.57 -19.62
N SER A 254 -7.64 12.92 -19.95
CA SER A 254 -7.38 12.27 -21.23
C SER A 254 -7.19 10.76 -21.05
N LYS A 255 -6.88 10.05 -22.13
CA LYS A 255 -6.66 8.59 -22.08
C LYS A 255 -5.42 8.17 -21.30
N SER A 256 -4.47 9.07 -21.02
CA SER A 256 -3.17 8.74 -20.42
C SER A 256 -2.72 9.70 -19.33
N HIS A 257 -3.39 10.82 -19.16
CA HIS A 257 -3.01 11.84 -18.19
C HIS A 257 -4.19 12.69 -17.72
N ILE A 258 -4.02 13.30 -16.56
CA ILE A 258 -4.94 14.26 -15.96
C ILE A 258 -4.21 15.59 -15.81
N ASN A 259 -4.80 16.68 -16.34
CA ASN A 259 -4.34 18.03 -16.06
C ASN A 259 -5.26 18.67 -15.03
N PHE A 260 -4.69 19.37 -14.06
CA PHE A 260 -5.43 20.17 -13.10
C PHE A 260 -4.54 21.26 -12.50
N ASN A 261 -5.18 22.32 -12.00
CA ASN A 261 -4.48 23.31 -11.18
C ASN A 261 -4.56 22.90 -9.70
N LEU A 262 -3.42 22.70 -9.07
CA LEU A 262 -3.28 22.58 -7.61
C LEU A 262 -3.19 23.98 -7.01
N ASN A 263 -4.18 24.34 -6.21
CA ASN A 263 -4.26 25.64 -5.56
C ASN A 263 -4.00 25.53 -4.06
N TYR A 264 -3.13 26.38 -3.50
CA TYR A 264 -2.93 26.50 -2.07
C TYR A 264 -2.31 27.86 -1.73
N SER A 265 -2.72 28.44 -0.60
CA SER A 265 -2.33 29.81 -0.24
C SER A 265 -2.58 30.76 -1.42
N ASN A 266 -1.54 31.41 -1.96
CA ASN A 266 -1.61 32.29 -3.14
C ASN A 266 -0.99 31.64 -4.40
N ALA A 267 -0.66 30.34 -4.36
CA ALA A 267 -0.06 29.62 -5.48
C ALA A 267 -1.11 28.83 -6.26
N SER A 268 -0.92 28.73 -7.57
CA SER A 268 -1.68 27.86 -8.46
C SER A 268 -0.68 27.15 -9.39
N LEU A 269 -0.56 25.85 -9.25
CA LEU A 269 0.38 25.02 -10.00
C LEU A 269 -0.39 24.21 -11.02
N ASN A 270 -0.14 24.42 -12.31
CA ASN A 270 -0.66 23.55 -13.35
C ASN A 270 0.13 22.24 -13.33
N VAL A 271 -0.54 21.13 -13.02
CA VAL A 271 0.03 19.77 -12.87
C VAL A 271 -0.48 18.88 -13.99
N ASN A 272 0.44 18.21 -14.69
CA ASN A 272 0.15 17.17 -15.67
C ASN A 272 0.53 15.81 -15.09
N LEU A 273 -0.46 15.09 -14.57
CA LEU A 273 -0.27 13.81 -13.91
C LEU A 273 -0.39 12.68 -14.94
N SER A 274 0.68 11.90 -15.15
CA SER A 274 0.72 10.76 -16.09
C SER A 274 0.01 9.53 -15.53
N MET A 275 -1.26 9.70 -15.17
CA MET A 275 -2.15 8.67 -14.59
C MET A 275 -3.55 8.79 -15.14
N ILE A 276 -4.34 7.73 -14.97
CA ILE A 276 -5.73 7.62 -15.40
C ILE A 276 -6.64 7.54 -14.18
N GLY A 277 -7.82 8.16 -14.26
CA GLY A 277 -8.87 8.13 -13.25
C GLY A 277 -8.85 9.33 -12.31
N LEU A 278 -9.97 10.06 -12.29
CA LEU A 278 -10.13 11.31 -11.53
C LEU A 278 -9.80 11.18 -10.03
N HIS A 279 -9.95 9.98 -9.45
CA HIS A 279 -9.54 9.70 -8.06
C HIS A 279 -8.04 9.91 -7.80
N GLN A 280 -7.20 9.91 -8.84
CA GLN A 280 -5.78 10.23 -8.71
C GLN A 280 -5.53 11.69 -8.37
N VAL A 281 -6.48 12.60 -8.68
CA VAL A 281 -6.40 14.00 -8.25
C VAL A 281 -6.45 14.08 -6.71
N ASP A 282 -7.36 13.34 -6.06
CA ASP A 282 -7.42 13.31 -4.59
C ASP A 282 -6.15 12.71 -3.97
N ASN A 283 -5.58 11.67 -4.58
CA ASN A 283 -4.30 11.09 -4.15
C ASN A 283 -3.16 12.11 -4.30
N ALA A 284 -3.13 12.88 -5.39
CA ALA A 284 -2.15 13.93 -5.63
C ALA A 284 -2.30 15.08 -4.63
N LEU A 285 -3.53 15.48 -4.31
CA LEU A 285 -3.80 16.49 -3.28
C LEU A 285 -3.34 16.03 -1.90
N ALA A 286 -3.57 14.77 -1.54
CA ALA A 286 -3.11 14.20 -0.28
C ALA A 286 -1.56 14.23 -0.18
N ALA A 287 -0.87 13.83 -1.26
CA ALA A 287 0.59 13.90 -1.33
C ALA A 287 1.11 15.34 -1.28
N ALA A 288 0.48 16.25 -2.04
CA ALA A 288 0.82 17.67 -2.02
C ALA A 288 0.59 18.32 -0.65
N ALA A 289 -0.50 17.97 0.04
CA ALA A 289 -0.79 18.47 1.37
C ALA A 289 0.30 18.10 2.39
N CYS A 290 0.82 16.85 2.32
CA CYS A 290 1.98 16.46 3.12
C CYS A 290 3.22 17.30 2.79
N ALA A 291 3.51 17.48 1.51
CA ALA A 291 4.67 18.24 1.06
C ALA A 291 4.58 19.72 1.44
N ILE A 292 3.38 20.33 1.34
CA ILE A 292 3.09 21.70 1.78
C ILE A 292 3.30 21.83 3.30
N ALA A 293 2.78 20.90 4.09
CA ALA A 293 2.97 20.87 5.54
C ALA A 293 4.46 20.77 5.94
N LEU A 294 5.29 20.17 5.10
CA LEU A 294 6.75 20.06 5.26
C LEU A 294 7.50 21.29 4.72
N GLY A 295 6.82 22.28 4.15
CA GLY A 295 7.43 23.46 3.57
C GLY A 295 8.22 23.20 2.27
N ILE A 296 7.84 22.15 1.52
CA ILE A 296 8.48 21.83 0.24
C ILE A 296 8.09 22.87 -0.82
N GLU A 297 9.08 23.31 -1.58
CA GLU A 297 8.92 24.32 -2.63
C GLU A 297 7.93 23.89 -3.72
N SER A 298 7.15 24.84 -4.24
CA SER A 298 6.10 24.63 -5.25
C SER A 298 6.58 23.86 -6.48
N ASP A 299 7.74 24.24 -7.02
CA ASP A 299 8.31 23.60 -8.22
C ASP A 299 8.72 22.15 -7.97
N VAL A 300 9.16 21.83 -6.74
CA VAL A 300 9.50 20.47 -6.33
C VAL A 300 8.22 19.62 -6.22
N ILE A 301 7.15 20.18 -5.65
CA ILE A 301 5.85 19.52 -5.55
C ILE A 301 5.32 19.18 -6.95
N LYS A 302 5.27 20.18 -7.84
CA LYS A 302 4.85 20.00 -9.22
C LYS A 302 5.67 18.92 -9.93
N LYS A 303 6.99 19.08 -9.94
CA LYS A 303 7.91 18.14 -10.60
C LYS A 303 7.77 16.71 -10.05
N GLY A 304 7.62 16.56 -8.75
CA GLY A 304 7.44 15.25 -8.13
C GLY A 304 6.14 14.58 -8.53
N LEU A 305 5.03 15.31 -8.57
CA LEU A 305 3.75 14.79 -9.06
C LEU A 305 3.83 14.36 -10.53
N GLU A 306 4.39 15.21 -11.40
CA GLU A 306 4.52 14.96 -12.84
C GLU A 306 5.47 13.79 -13.16
N ASN A 307 6.49 13.56 -12.33
CA ASN A 307 7.43 12.44 -12.46
C ASN A 307 6.88 11.11 -11.92
N THR A 308 5.72 11.12 -11.27
CA THR A 308 5.15 9.90 -10.70
C THR A 308 4.57 9.02 -11.81
N LEU A 309 5.03 7.77 -11.86
CA LEU A 309 4.51 6.76 -12.78
C LEU A 309 3.43 5.90 -12.10
N PRO A 310 2.49 5.36 -12.88
CA PRO A 310 1.55 4.35 -12.38
C PRO A 310 2.29 3.16 -11.79
N GLU A 311 1.74 2.57 -10.73
CA GLU A 311 2.23 1.30 -10.20
C GLU A 311 1.59 0.14 -10.94
N LYS A 312 2.38 -0.90 -11.25
CA LYS A 312 1.90 -2.12 -11.91
C LYS A 312 0.65 -2.66 -11.23
N GLY A 313 -0.39 -2.91 -12.02
CA GLY A 313 -1.66 -3.41 -11.54
C GLY A 313 -2.58 -2.36 -10.90
N ARG A 314 -2.35 -1.05 -11.12
CA ARG A 314 -3.17 0.06 -10.59
C ARG A 314 -3.54 1.06 -11.68
N LEU A 315 -4.47 0.66 -12.55
CA LEU A 315 -4.90 1.41 -13.74
C LEU A 315 -3.71 1.80 -14.64
N GLU A 316 -2.75 0.89 -14.77
CA GLU A 316 -1.64 1.03 -15.71
C GLU A 316 -2.13 0.77 -17.14
N LEU A 317 -1.89 1.74 -18.04
CA LEU A 317 -2.17 1.55 -19.46
C LEU A 317 -0.97 0.88 -20.14
N ILE A 318 -1.20 -0.30 -20.70
CA ILE A 318 -0.25 -1.05 -21.51
C ILE A 318 -0.77 -1.07 -22.94
N GLU A 319 -0.06 -0.42 -23.85
CA GLU A 319 -0.41 -0.42 -25.29
C GLU A 319 0.38 -1.52 -25.99
N LEU A 320 -0.33 -2.50 -26.52
CA LEU A 320 0.17 -3.60 -27.32
C LEU A 320 -0.28 -3.44 -28.78
N GLU A 321 0.25 -4.25 -29.69
CA GLU A 321 -0.11 -4.17 -31.10
C GLU A 321 -1.59 -4.48 -31.33
N ASN A 322 -2.08 -5.53 -30.67
CA ASN A 322 -3.46 -6.04 -30.85
C ASN A 322 -4.42 -5.62 -29.75
N PHE A 323 -3.97 -5.02 -28.65
CA PHE A 323 -4.83 -4.67 -27.50
C PHE A 323 -4.33 -3.43 -26.79
N LYS A 324 -5.24 -2.77 -26.07
CA LYS A 324 -4.91 -1.84 -25.00
C LYS A 324 -5.37 -2.46 -23.67
N ILE A 325 -4.48 -2.61 -22.73
CA ILE A 325 -4.79 -3.18 -21.43
C ILE A 325 -4.78 -2.07 -20.39
N LEU A 326 -5.86 -1.94 -19.64
CA LEU A 326 -5.89 -1.22 -18.37
C LEU A 326 -5.68 -2.25 -17.27
N ASP A 327 -4.43 -2.38 -16.81
CA ASP A 327 -4.08 -3.29 -15.73
C ASP A 327 -4.44 -2.67 -14.37
N ASP A 328 -5.53 -3.16 -13.77
CA ASP A 328 -5.95 -2.84 -12.40
C ASP A 328 -6.10 -4.13 -11.58
N SER A 329 -5.23 -5.09 -11.85
CA SER A 329 -5.29 -6.47 -11.35
C SER A 329 -4.81 -6.65 -9.91
N TYR A 330 -4.29 -5.60 -9.26
CA TYR A 330 -3.70 -5.73 -7.92
C TYR A 330 -4.70 -6.14 -6.84
N ASN A 331 -5.85 -5.46 -6.77
CA ASN A 331 -6.93 -5.76 -5.82
C ASN A 331 -8.25 -5.13 -6.29
N ALA A 332 -9.37 -5.55 -5.67
CA ALA A 332 -10.70 -5.06 -6.02
C ALA A 332 -11.59 -4.90 -4.79
N ASN A 333 -12.32 -3.78 -4.75
CA ASN A 333 -13.46 -3.52 -3.87
C ASN A 333 -14.52 -2.74 -4.67
N PRO A 334 -15.77 -2.60 -4.17
CA PRO A 334 -16.87 -2.02 -4.95
C PRO A 334 -16.57 -0.64 -5.54
N GLU A 335 -15.99 0.27 -4.76
CA GLU A 335 -15.69 1.64 -5.22
C GLU A 335 -14.58 1.64 -6.27
N SER A 336 -13.51 0.87 -6.05
CA SER A 336 -12.42 0.77 -7.00
C SER A 336 -12.84 0.09 -8.31
N MET A 337 -13.82 -0.83 -8.26
CA MET A 337 -14.43 -1.43 -9.44
C MET A 337 -15.17 -0.37 -10.27
N LYS A 338 -16.05 0.42 -9.62
CA LYS A 338 -16.79 1.50 -10.30
C LYS A 338 -15.85 2.51 -10.94
N ALA A 339 -14.83 2.96 -10.19
CA ALA A 339 -13.84 3.90 -10.70
C ALA A 339 -13.09 3.37 -11.93
N ALA A 340 -12.71 2.09 -11.95
CA ALA A 340 -12.04 1.47 -13.08
C ALA A 340 -12.98 1.31 -14.31
N ILE A 341 -14.25 0.96 -14.09
CA ILE A 341 -15.27 0.88 -15.12
C ILE A 341 -15.50 2.26 -15.75
N ASP A 342 -15.55 3.33 -14.96
CA ASP A 342 -15.68 4.69 -15.48
C ASP A 342 -14.46 5.08 -16.33
N CYS A 343 -13.25 4.70 -15.91
CA CYS A 343 -12.03 4.99 -16.65
C CYS A 343 -12.02 4.36 -18.03
N ILE A 344 -12.36 3.07 -18.18
CA ILE A 344 -12.41 2.43 -19.51
C ILE A 344 -13.51 3.03 -20.37
N GLY A 345 -14.57 3.57 -19.77
CA GLY A 345 -15.65 4.28 -20.47
C GLY A 345 -15.16 5.43 -21.37
N ASN A 346 -14.02 6.05 -21.03
CA ASN A 346 -13.42 7.16 -21.78
C ASN A 346 -12.64 6.70 -23.04
N PHE A 347 -12.45 5.39 -23.22
CA PHE A 347 -11.76 4.85 -24.40
C PHE A 347 -12.72 4.65 -25.57
N SER A 348 -12.21 4.82 -26.78
CA SER A 348 -12.95 4.57 -28.03
C SER A 348 -12.76 3.11 -28.48
N GLY A 349 -13.69 2.60 -29.27
CA GLY A 349 -13.68 1.24 -29.78
C GLY A 349 -14.32 0.25 -28.80
N GLU A 350 -14.12 -1.03 -29.08
CA GLU A 350 -14.65 -2.13 -28.28
C GLU A 350 -14.01 -2.15 -26.87
N LYS A 351 -14.84 -2.31 -25.85
CA LYS A 351 -14.46 -2.33 -24.44
C LYS A 351 -14.80 -3.67 -23.80
N VAL A 352 -13.80 -4.32 -23.30
CA VAL A 352 -13.91 -5.62 -22.65
C VAL A 352 -13.54 -5.48 -21.18
N LEU A 353 -14.39 -5.96 -20.30
CA LEU A 353 -14.07 -6.09 -18.88
C LEU A 353 -13.72 -7.56 -18.57
N VAL A 354 -12.62 -7.77 -17.88
CA VAL A 354 -12.28 -9.02 -17.21
C VAL A 354 -12.34 -8.78 -15.71
N LEU A 355 -13.43 -9.22 -15.08
CA LEU A 355 -13.67 -8.99 -13.67
C LEU A 355 -13.58 -10.28 -12.87
N GLY A 356 -12.65 -10.31 -11.93
CA GLY A 356 -12.55 -11.37 -10.91
C GLY A 356 -13.41 -11.09 -9.69
N SER A 357 -13.65 -12.11 -8.86
CA SER A 357 -14.32 -11.92 -7.57
C SER A 357 -13.60 -10.87 -6.72
N MET A 358 -14.37 -10.00 -6.06
CA MET A 358 -13.87 -9.15 -4.98
C MET A 358 -13.70 -9.98 -3.71
N GLY A 359 -12.71 -9.66 -2.89
CA GLY A 359 -12.45 -10.32 -1.60
C GLY A 359 -12.95 -9.51 -0.41
N GLU A 360 -12.98 -10.15 0.77
CA GLU A 360 -13.12 -9.51 2.08
C GLU A 360 -14.45 -8.74 2.31
N LEU A 361 -15.51 -9.12 1.59
CA LEU A 361 -16.81 -8.46 1.63
C LEU A 361 -17.78 -9.07 2.66
N GLY A 362 -17.40 -10.19 3.29
CA GLY A 362 -18.24 -10.86 4.29
C GLY A 362 -19.60 -11.32 3.73
N MET A 363 -20.66 -11.16 4.53
CA MET A 363 -22.02 -11.60 4.15
C MET A 363 -22.64 -10.79 3.00
N ASP A 364 -22.14 -9.59 2.73
CA ASP A 364 -22.64 -8.73 1.67
C ASP A 364 -22.02 -9.04 0.29
N SER A 365 -21.10 -10.03 0.19
CA SER A 365 -20.36 -10.36 -1.04
C SER A 365 -21.29 -10.47 -2.23
N LYS A 366 -22.31 -11.32 -2.14
CA LYS A 366 -23.27 -11.54 -3.25
C LYS A 366 -23.95 -10.24 -3.70
N LYS A 367 -24.45 -9.46 -2.76
CA LYS A 367 -25.15 -8.20 -3.03
C LYS A 367 -24.22 -7.20 -3.73
N LEU A 368 -23.01 -7.03 -3.21
CA LEU A 368 -22.04 -6.08 -3.75
C LEU A 368 -21.55 -6.48 -5.15
N HIS A 369 -21.38 -7.79 -5.42
CA HIS A 369 -21.11 -8.26 -6.77
C HIS A 369 -22.29 -7.98 -7.73
N GLN A 370 -23.54 -8.18 -7.29
CA GLN A 370 -24.72 -7.84 -8.09
C GLN A 370 -24.76 -6.35 -8.41
N GLU A 371 -24.49 -5.47 -7.44
CA GLU A 371 -24.42 -4.03 -7.65
C GLU A 371 -23.39 -3.63 -8.71
N ILE A 372 -22.21 -4.26 -8.73
CA ILE A 372 -21.21 -4.03 -9.78
C ILE A 372 -21.71 -4.54 -11.14
N GLY A 373 -22.34 -5.70 -11.19
CA GLY A 373 -22.96 -6.20 -12.40
C GLY A 373 -24.03 -5.26 -12.97
N ASP A 374 -24.86 -4.68 -12.09
CA ASP A 374 -25.84 -3.66 -12.49
C ASP A 374 -25.16 -2.37 -12.99
N TYR A 375 -24.07 -1.96 -12.34
CA TYR A 375 -23.27 -0.81 -12.76
C TYR A 375 -22.66 -1.01 -14.15
N VAL A 376 -22.09 -2.18 -14.45
CA VAL A 376 -21.57 -2.52 -15.78
C VAL A 376 -22.67 -2.44 -16.84
N ARG A 377 -23.89 -2.96 -16.57
CA ARG A 377 -25.01 -2.90 -17.51
C ARG A 377 -25.48 -1.48 -17.83
N GLN A 378 -25.26 -0.52 -16.92
CA GLN A 378 -25.56 0.89 -17.12
C GLN A 378 -24.43 1.64 -17.83
N SER A 379 -23.25 1.03 -17.91
CA SER A 379 -22.05 1.58 -18.53
C SER A 379 -21.97 1.22 -20.01
N LYS A 380 -21.14 1.93 -20.78
CA LYS A 380 -20.92 1.67 -22.22
C LYS A 380 -19.83 0.59 -22.40
N ILE A 381 -20.13 -0.63 -21.98
CA ILE A 381 -19.23 -1.79 -22.05
C ILE A 381 -19.83 -2.80 -23.03
N ASP A 382 -18.98 -3.35 -23.90
CA ASP A 382 -19.42 -4.27 -24.95
C ASP A 382 -19.40 -5.72 -24.46
N HIS A 383 -18.36 -6.11 -23.70
CA HIS A 383 -18.20 -7.48 -23.21
C HIS A 383 -17.78 -7.53 -21.74
N LEU A 384 -18.38 -8.45 -20.98
CA LEU A 384 -18.06 -8.73 -19.59
C LEU A 384 -17.68 -10.20 -19.44
N LEU A 385 -16.38 -10.46 -19.23
CA LEU A 385 -15.79 -11.75 -18.93
C LEU A 385 -15.57 -11.83 -17.41
N THR A 386 -15.92 -12.95 -16.79
CA THR A 386 -15.90 -13.08 -15.33
C THR A 386 -15.19 -14.34 -14.89
N ILE A 387 -14.50 -14.28 -13.75
CA ILE A 387 -13.79 -15.41 -13.15
C ILE A 387 -13.89 -15.38 -11.62
N GLY A 388 -14.13 -16.55 -11.05
CA GLY A 388 -14.30 -16.72 -9.60
C GLY A 388 -15.76 -16.98 -9.22
N GLU A 389 -15.97 -17.54 -8.04
CA GLU A 389 -17.30 -18.03 -7.63
C GLU A 389 -18.29 -16.87 -7.47
N ASP A 390 -17.92 -15.82 -6.73
CA ASP A 390 -18.80 -14.66 -6.50
C ASP A 390 -18.95 -13.79 -7.76
N ALA A 391 -17.99 -13.86 -8.70
CA ALA A 391 -18.05 -13.12 -9.96
C ALA A 391 -19.22 -13.54 -10.88
N LYS A 392 -19.85 -14.70 -10.63
CA LYS A 392 -21.07 -15.13 -11.29
C LYS A 392 -22.23 -14.13 -11.11
N GLU A 393 -22.23 -13.42 -9.99
CA GLU A 393 -23.25 -12.43 -9.67
C GLU A 393 -23.15 -11.15 -10.53
N TYR A 394 -22.02 -10.92 -11.21
CA TYR A 394 -21.91 -9.85 -12.22
C TYR A 394 -22.77 -10.14 -13.46
N ARG A 395 -23.14 -11.44 -13.69
CA ARG A 395 -23.91 -11.90 -14.85
C ARG A 395 -23.24 -11.64 -16.20
N GLY A 396 -21.91 -11.79 -16.24
CA GLY A 396 -21.10 -11.82 -17.45
C GLY A 396 -20.89 -13.23 -17.99
N GLN A 397 -20.05 -13.36 -19.01
CA GLN A 397 -19.58 -14.65 -19.51
C GLN A 397 -18.59 -15.24 -18.51
N GLN A 398 -18.98 -16.31 -17.82
CA GLN A 398 -18.18 -16.96 -16.78
C GLN A 398 -17.12 -17.89 -17.39
N PHE A 399 -15.89 -17.82 -16.84
CA PHE A 399 -14.77 -18.65 -17.19
C PHE A 399 -14.27 -19.43 -15.94
N GLU A 400 -13.69 -20.60 -16.18
CA GLU A 400 -13.19 -21.45 -15.10
C GLU A 400 -11.75 -21.11 -14.71
N ASP A 401 -10.94 -20.67 -15.70
CA ASP A 401 -9.52 -20.38 -15.50
C ASP A 401 -9.01 -19.24 -16.39
N ILE A 402 -7.83 -18.73 -16.04
CA ILE A 402 -7.14 -17.64 -16.73
C ILE A 402 -6.82 -17.99 -18.19
N ASN A 403 -6.44 -19.25 -18.47
CA ASN A 403 -6.06 -19.67 -19.82
C ASN A 403 -7.26 -19.63 -20.79
N SER A 404 -8.45 -19.96 -20.30
CA SER A 404 -9.69 -19.89 -21.09
C SER A 404 -10.04 -18.43 -21.43
N ILE A 405 -9.87 -17.50 -20.50
CA ILE A 405 -10.03 -16.05 -20.74
C ILE A 405 -9.00 -15.57 -21.76
N PHE A 406 -7.73 -15.94 -21.58
CA PHE A 406 -6.63 -15.58 -22.46
C PHE A 406 -6.94 -15.98 -23.92
N LYS A 407 -7.36 -17.24 -24.15
CA LYS A 407 -7.75 -17.71 -25.48
C LYS A 407 -8.94 -16.95 -26.05
N SER A 408 -9.94 -16.66 -25.23
CA SER A 408 -11.11 -15.88 -25.66
C SER A 408 -10.72 -14.48 -26.12
N ILE A 409 -9.85 -13.79 -25.35
CA ILE A 409 -9.36 -12.47 -25.71
C ILE A 409 -8.61 -12.49 -27.04
N GLN A 410 -7.65 -13.40 -27.20
CA GLN A 410 -6.85 -13.51 -28.42
C GLN A 410 -7.68 -13.82 -29.67
N THR A 411 -8.75 -14.60 -29.51
CA THR A 411 -9.58 -15.03 -30.65
C THR A 411 -10.66 -14.02 -31.03
N ASN A 412 -11.28 -13.36 -30.03
CA ASN A 412 -12.55 -12.64 -30.24
C ASN A 412 -12.46 -11.12 -30.02
N HIS A 413 -11.38 -10.60 -29.38
CA HIS A 413 -11.34 -9.22 -28.89
C HIS A 413 -10.13 -8.42 -29.38
N GLN A 414 -9.60 -8.75 -30.57
CA GLN A 414 -8.51 -7.98 -31.18
C GLN A 414 -8.93 -6.55 -31.46
N GLY A 415 -8.04 -5.60 -31.19
CA GLY A 415 -8.29 -4.16 -31.34
C GLY A 415 -9.05 -3.51 -30.18
N SER A 416 -9.46 -4.30 -29.19
CA SER A 416 -10.22 -3.80 -28.04
C SER A 416 -9.36 -3.12 -26.97
N THR A 417 -10.02 -2.36 -26.10
CA THR A 417 -9.48 -1.92 -24.82
C THR A 417 -10.01 -2.84 -23.72
N ILE A 418 -9.11 -3.44 -22.95
CA ILE A 418 -9.42 -4.48 -21.95
C ILE A 418 -9.07 -3.96 -20.57
N LEU A 419 -10.05 -3.86 -19.67
CA LEU A 419 -9.80 -3.64 -18.24
C LEU A 419 -9.73 -4.98 -17.54
N ILE A 420 -8.66 -5.21 -16.77
CA ILE A 420 -8.45 -6.44 -15.99
C ILE A 420 -8.40 -6.07 -14.52
N LYS A 421 -9.40 -6.55 -13.73
CA LYS A 421 -9.51 -6.23 -12.31
C LYS A 421 -10.15 -7.35 -11.50
N GLY A 422 -9.59 -7.62 -10.31
CA GLY A 422 -10.11 -8.60 -9.35
C GLY A 422 -9.35 -8.54 -8.04
N SER A 423 -9.82 -9.28 -7.03
CA SER A 423 -9.07 -9.40 -5.78
C SER A 423 -7.71 -10.06 -6.02
N ARG A 424 -6.77 -9.82 -5.10
CA ARG A 424 -5.40 -10.38 -5.17
C ARG A 424 -5.39 -11.90 -5.33
N MET A 425 -6.36 -12.58 -4.72
CA MET A 425 -6.49 -14.04 -4.79
C MET A 425 -6.79 -14.56 -6.19
N MET A 426 -7.38 -13.75 -7.06
CA MET A 426 -7.72 -14.11 -8.44
C MET A 426 -6.49 -14.18 -9.35
N ARG A 427 -5.35 -13.64 -8.94
CA ARG A 427 -4.06 -13.66 -9.65
C ARG A 427 -4.16 -13.13 -11.09
N LEU A 428 -5.06 -12.18 -11.35
CA LEU A 428 -5.29 -11.66 -12.70
C LEU A 428 -4.08 -10.94 -13.32
N ASN A 429 -3.07 -10.59 -12.51
CA ASN A 429 -1.78 -10.17 -13.02
C ASN A 429 -1.13 -11.23 -13.94
N GLU A 430 -1.42 -12.53 -13.75
CA GLU A 430 -0.91 -13.60 -14.65
C GLU A 430 -1.55 -13.52 -16.04
N LEU A 431 -2.83 -13.12 -16.13
CA LEU A 431 -3.48 -12.87 -17.40
C LEU A 431 -2.81 -11.70 -18.15
N VAL A 432 -2.52 -10.61 -17.42
CA VAL A 432 -1.81 -9.46 -17.99
C VAL A 432 -0.43 -9.88 -18.50
N ASP A 433 0.35 -10.59 -17.67
CA ASP A 433 1.68 -11.08 -18.04
C ASP A 433 1.62 -12.01 -19.27
N ASN A 434 0.62 -12.90 -19.36
CA ASN A 434 0.44 -13.79 -20.52
C ASN A 434 0.11 -13.02 -21.80
N LEU A 435 -0.77 -12.00 -21.73
CA LEU A 435 -1.12 -11.16 -22.89
C LEU A 435 0.11 -10.38 -23.41
N VAL A 436 0.87 -9.77 -22.49
CA VAL A 436 2.09 -9.04 -22.83
C VAL A 436 3.14 -9.96 -23.45
N ASN A 437 3.38 -11.13 -22.86
CA ASN A 437 4.39 -12.08 -23.36
C ASN A 437 4.02 -12.69 -24.70
N SER A 438 2.74 -12.90 -24.98
CA SER A 438 2.29 -13.47 -26.26
C SER A 438 2.58 -12.56 -27.45
N GLU A 439 2.52 -11.23 -27.27
CA GLU A 439 2.84 -10.28 -28.35
C GLU A 439 4.34 -10.07 -28.53
N ASN A 440 5.12 -10.13 -27.44
CA ASN A 440 6.58 -10.06 -27.54
C ASN A 440 7.23 -11.29 -28.19
N SER A 441 6.46 -12.38 -28.38
CA SER A 441 6.92 -13.64 -28.96
C SER A 441 6.46 -13.83 -30.41
N SER A 442 5.65 -12.91 -30.95
CA SER A 442 5.13 -12.89 -32.33
C SER A 442 5.97 -11.96 -33.20
#